data_8ba25851dc1728cea0e1399d212179de
#
_entry.id   8ba25851dc1728cea0e1399d212179de
#
_cell.length_a   1.000
_cell.length_b   1.000
_cell.length_c   1.000
_cell.angle_alpha   90.00
_cell.angle_beta   90.00
_cell.angle_gamma   90.00
#
_symmetry.space_group_name_H-M   'P 1'
#
loop_
_entity.id
_entity.type
_entity.pdbx_description
1 polymer ?
#
loop_
_entity_poly.entity_id
_entity_poly.type
_entity_poly.pdbx_seq_one_letter_code
_entity_poly.pdbx_strand_id
1 'polypeptide(L)'
;MIRKTLIAALALAAAGPVCAQDAQAAQGADATESVEYSSDKYKVETNRFWSNWFVSVGGGAQVYFGNHDKQADFGDRLSGALDVAVGKWFTPGIGVRFMYSGLTVKGATQKGALAHSTGEDVPGKGGNGYWLEKQKFNYFNFHFDALFNLSNLLCGYNEKRVYNLSAYGGLGVMKVSEEPSATDISAHFGLLNSFRLSSALDLNLDLRGTMVNDEFDGEPGGRGGEGMF
;
A
#
# COMPACT_ATOMS: atom_id res chain seq x y z
N MET A 1 16.65 10.21 -12.00
CA MET A 1 16.73 10.99 -10.75
C MET A 1 15.51 11.86 -10.46
N ILE A 2 14.74 12.32 -11.44
CA ILE A 2 13.61 13.28 -11.27
C ILE A 2 12.35 12.63 -10.64
N ARG A 3 12.14 11.32 -10.78
CA ARG A 3 10.93 10.63 -10.26
C ARG A 3 10.89 10.40 -8.76
N LYS A 4 12.05 10.32 -8.09
CA LYS A 4 12.10 10.15 -6.62
C LYS A 4 11.77 11.43 -5.85
N THR A 5 12.00 12.58 -6.46
CA THR A 5 11.72 13.89 -5.87
C THR A 5 10.24 14.27 -5.93
N LEU A 6 9.49 13.75 -6.90
CA LEU A 6 8.06 14.07 -7.06
C LEU A 6 7.18 13.40 -6.01
N ILE A 7 7.52 12.18 -5.58
CA ILE A 7 6.78 11.44 -4.54
C ILE A 7 7.01 12.08 -3.17
N ALA A 8 8.24 12.53 -2.88
CA ALA A 8 8.54 13.23 -1.63
C ALA A 8 7.88 14.63 -1.57
N ALA A 9 7.76 15.33 -2.70
CA ALA A 9 7.11 16.63 -2.79
C ALA A 9 5.58 16.52 -2.61
N LEU A 10 4.95 15.46 -3.09
CA LEU A 10 3.52 15.24 -2.92
C LEU A 10 3.16 14.91 -1.46
N ALA A 11 4.01 14.16 -0.76
CA ALA A 11 3.82 13.86 0.66
C ALA A 11 4.00 15.12 1.54
N LEU A 12 4.92 16.01 1.19
CA LEU A 12 5.14 17.25 1.95
C LEU A 12 4.04 18.30 1.70
N ALA A 13 3.49 18.36 0.48
CA ALA A 13 2.38 19.24 0.16
C ALA A 13 1.06 18.82 0.84
N ALA A 14 0.88 17.53 1.12
CA ALA A 14 -0.28 17.02 1.85
C ALA A 14 -0.21 17.26 3.37
N ALA A 15 0.98 17.47 3.94
CA ALA A 15 1.15 17.72 5.38
C ALA A 15 0.74 19.15 5.79
N GLY A 16 0.87 20.13 4.89
CA GLY A 16 0.52 21.53 5.17
C GLY A 16 -0.96 21.76 5.52
N PRO A 17 -1.93 21.28 4.74
CA PRO A 17 -3.35 21.46 5.02
C PRO A 17 -3.86 20.62 6.21
N VAL A 18 -3.15 19.57 6.62
CA VAL A 18 -3.56 18.69 7.73
C VAL A 18 -3.57 19.44 9.07
N CYS A 19 -2.52 20.24 9.32
CA CYS A 19 -2.43 21.02 10.57
C CYS A 19 -3.29 22.29 10.54
N ALA A 20 -3.56 22.86 9.37
CA ALA A 20 -4.38 24.06 9.23
C ALA A 20 -5.87 23.84 9.59
N GLN A 21 -6.40 22.64 9.43
CA GLN A 21 -7.77 22.29 9.84
C GLN A 21 -7.94 22.25 11.36
N ASP A 22 -6.86 21.92 12.09
CA ASP A 22 -6.90 21.85 13.55
C ASP A 22 -6.92 23.24 14.22
N ALA A 23 -6.31 24.24 13.59
CA ALA A 23 -6.29 25.59 14.12
C ALA A 23 -7.67 26.27 14.15
N GLN A 24 -8.58 25.89 13.24
CA GLN A 24 -9.95 26.41 13.23
C GLN A 24 -10.89 25.65 14.19
N ALA A 25 -10.61 24.36 14.45
CA ALA A 25 -11.43 23.56 15.35
C ALA A 25 -11.12 23.82 16.85
N ALA A 26 -9.89 24.25 17.16
CA ALA A 26 -9.45 24.52 18.54
C ALA A 26 -10.08 25.79 19.16
N GLN A 27 -10.68 26.67 18.36
CA GLN A 27 -11.30 27.91 18.87
C GLN A 27 -12.71 27.73 19.44
N GLY A 28 -13.25 26.51 19.47
CA GLY A 28 -14.63 26.24 19.91
C GLY A 28 -14.84 25.16 20.97
N ALA A 29 -13.78 24.56 21.52
CA ALA A 29 -13.90 23.46 22.48
C ALA A 29 -13.25 23.82 23.81
N ASP A 30 -14.04 24.34 24.73
CA ASP A 30 -13.72 24.40 26.16
C ASP A 30 -14.00 23.02 26.77
N ALA A 31 -13.13 22.05 26.48
CA ALA A 31 -13.09 20.76 27.13
C ALA A 31 -11.73 20.59 27.78
N THR A 32 -11.72 20.83 29.09
CA THR A 32 -10.58 20.53 29.97
C THR A 32 -10.42 19.02 30.05
N GLU A 33 -9.80 18.41 29.03
CA GLU A 33 -9.31 17.05 29.12
C GLU A 33 -8.01 17.07 29.91
N SER A 34 -8.06 16.65 31.18
CA SER A 34 -6.86 16.48 32.00
C SER A 34 -6.12 15.24 31.49
N VAL A 35 -5.09 15.46 30.70
CA VAL A 35 -4.14 14.40 30.31
C VAL A 35 -3.27 14.11 31.54
N GLU A 36 -3.56 13.03 32.26
CA GLU A 36 -2.66 12.53 33.31
C GLU A 36 -1.41 11.94 32.64
N TYR A 37 -0.31 12.66 32.67
CA TYR A 37 0.99 12.13 32.31
C TYR A 37 1.49 11.17 33.39
N SER A 38 1.53 9.88 33.12
CA SER A 38 2.23 8.93 33.98
C SER A 38 3.72 9.22 33.94
N SER A 39 4.33 9.43 35.11
CA SER A 39 5.77 9.61 35.26
C SER A 39 6.57 8.32 35.09
N ASP A 40 5.90 7.18 34.93
CA ASP A 40 6.53 5.89 34.68
C ASP A 40 6.92 5.75 33.20
N LYS A 41 8.21 5.83 32.92
CA LYS A 41 8.82 5.73 31.59
C LYS A 41 8.46 4.45 30.84
N TYR A 42 8.11 3.38 31.56
CA TYR A 42 7.83 2.06 30.99
C TYR A 42 6.34 1.71 30.97
N LYS A 43 5.49 2.57 31.53
CA LYS A 43 4.04 2.36 31.49
C LYS A 43 3.46 2.87 30.19
N VAL A 44 3.25 1.95 29.25
CA VAL A 44 2.55 2.24 27.98
C VAL A 44 1.07 1.96 28.19
N GLU A 45 0.24 2.99 28.13
CA GLU A 45 -1.22 2.85 28.17
C GLU A 45 -1.74 2.68 26.74
N THR A 46 -2.33 1.53 26.46
CA THR A 46 -3.03 1.24 25.22
C THR A 46 -4.53 1.14 25.50
N ASN A 47 -5.35 1.35 24.47
CA ASN A 47 -6.79 1.17 24.60
C ASN A 47 -7.16 -0.30 24.89
N ARG A 48 -8.41 -0.52 25.36
CA ARG A 48 -8.92 -1.87 25.64
C ARG A 48 -8.82 -2.74 24.40
N PHE A 49 -8.60 -4.07 24.60
CA PHE A 49 -8.40 -5.01 23.50
C PHE A 49 -9.50 -4.94 22.42
N TRP A 50 -10.76 -4.85 22.79
CA TRP A 50 -11.89 -4.81 21.85
C TRP A 50 -12.21 -3.42 21.30
N SER A 51 -11.49 -2.38 21.70
CA SER A 51 -11.71 -1.02 21.21
C SER A 51 -10.86 -0.72 19.97
N ASN A 52 -11.39 0.15 19.10
CA ASN A 52 -10.68 0.71 17.94
C ASN A 52 -10.23 -0.32 16.90
N TRP A 53 -11.00 -1.39 16.74
CA TRP A 53 -10.89 -2.28 15.60
C TRP A 53 -11.54 -1.65 14.37
N PHE A 54 -10.98 -1.91 13.21
CA PHE A 54 -11.55 -1.53 11.94
C PHE A 54 -11.47 -2.67 10.93
N VAL A 55 -12.40 -2.64 9.97
CA VAL A 55 -12.40 -3.51 8.79
C VAL A 55 -12.44 -2.60 7.58
N SER A 56 -11.68 -2.93 6.55
CA SER A 56 -11.71 -2.22 5.29
C SER A 56 -11.83 -3.18 4.11
N VAL A 57 -12.55 -2.72 3.09
CA VAL A 57 -12.68 -3.40 1.79
C VAL A 57 -12.44 -2.33 0.74
N GLY A 58 -11.61 -2.64 -0.24
CA GLY A 58 -11.24 -1.71 -1.29
C GLY A 58 -11.00 -2.39 -2.61
N GLY A 59 -11.10 -1.62 -3.67
CA GLY A 59 -10.69 -1.99 -5.00
C GLY A 59 -9.79 -0.91 -5.58
N GLY A 60 -8.82 -1.31 -6.37
CA GLY A 60 -7.82 -0.39 -6.91
C GLY A 60 -7.29 -0.82 -8.25
N ALA A 61 -6.33 -0.06 -8.72
CA ALA A 61 -5.55 -0.34 -9.91
C ALA A 61 -4.08 -0.46 -9.51
N GLN A 62 -3.39 -1.41 -10.11
CA GLN A 62 -1.99 -1.66 -9.84
C GLN A 62 -1.19 -1.84 -11.13
N VAL A 63 0.09 -1.54 -11.06
CA VAL A 63 1.04 -1.70 -12.16
C VAL A 63 2.24 -2.48 -11.65
N TYR A 64 2.60 -3.54 -12.34
CA TYR A 64 3.74 -4.37 -12.06
C TYR A 64 5.00 -3.86 -12.74
N PHE A 65 6.15 -4.07 -12.11
CA PHE A 65 7.46 -3.64 -12.58
C PHE A 65 8.48 -4.78 -12.45
N GLY A 66 8.36 -5.75 -13.33
CA GLY A 66 9.34 -6.81 -13.50
C GLY A 66 10.43 -6.45 -14.53
N ASN A 67 11.15 -7.47 -14.97
CA ASN A 67 12.34 -7.32 -15.80
C ASN A 67 12.08 -6.68 -17.17
N HIS A 68 11.01 -7.08 -17.84
CA HIS A 68 10.67 -6.64 -19.19
C HIS A 68 9.47 -5.69 -19.27
N ASP A 69 8.75 -5.50 -18.20
CA ASP A 69 7.49 -4.75 -18.13
C ASP A 69 7.58 -3.31 -18.59
N LYS A 70 8.74 -2.68 -18.40
CA LYS A 70 8.98 -1.28 -18.83
C LYS A 70 8.89 -1.09 -20.34
N GLN A 71 8.93 -2.17 -21.11
CA GLN A 71 8.87 -2.15 -22.55
C GLN A 71 7.45 -2.24 -23.09
N ALA A 72 6.49 -2.70 -22.28
CA ALA A 72 5.07 -2.67 -22.58
C ALA A 72 4.47 -1.29 -22.23
N ASP A 73 3.40 -0.93 -22.92
CA ASP A 73 2.67 0.29 -22.67
C ASP A 73 2.03 0.27 -21.28
N PHE A 74 1.91 1.43 -20.66
CA PHE A 74 1.36 1.56 -19.30
C PHE A 74 -0.06 0.96 -19.19
N GLY A 75 -0.90 1.16 -20.20
CA GLY A 75 -2.26 0.62 -20.25
C GLY A 75 -2.31 -0.90 -20.25
N ASP A 76 -1.36 -1.55 -20.93
CA ASP A 76 -1.29 -3.02 -21.01
C ASP A 76 -0.88 -3.66 -19.69
N ARG A 77 -0.17 -2.92 -18.83
CA ARG A 77 0.28 -3.36 -17.50
C ARG A 77 -0.71 -3.05 -16.38
N LEU A 78 -1.69 -2.17 -16.67
CA LEU A 78 -2.68 -1.81 -15.67
C LEU A 78 -3.60 -2.99 -15.37
N SER A 79 -3.71 -3.34 -14.10
CA SER A 79 -4.53 -4.46 -13.63
C SER A 79 -5.33 -4.06 -12.39
N GLY A 80 -6.41 -4.78 -12.13
CA GLY A 80 -7.25 -4.57 -10.96
C GLY A 80 -6.65 -5.19 -9.71
N ALA A 81 -6.90 -4.57 -8.56
CA ALA A 81 -6.59 -5.11 -7.24
C ALA A 81 -7.83 -5.13 -6.36
N LEU A 82 -7.94 -6.12 -5.48
CA LEU A 82 -8.93 -6.24 -4.43
C LEU A 82 -8.21 -6.34 -3.10
N ASP A 83 -8.64 -5.52 -2.15
CA ASP A 83 -8.08 -5.47 -0.81
C ASP A 83 -9.15 -5.73 0.24
N VAL A 84 -8.84 -6.56 1.22
CA VAL A 84 -9.65 -6.77 2.42
C VAL A 84 -8.72 -6.74 3.62
N ALA A 85 -9.04 -5.90 4.61
CA ALA A 85 -8.20 -5.80 5.78
C ALA A 85 -8.99 -5.72 7.08
N VAL A 86 -8.35 -6.19 8.14
CA VAL A 86 -8.75 -5.99 9.52
C VAL A 86 -7.58 -5.40 10.28
N GLY A 87 -7.85 -4.41 11.11
CA GLY A 87 -6.79 -3.75 11.87
C GLY A 87 -7.28 -3.20 13.19
N LYS A 88 -6.34 -2.69 13.95
CA LYS A 88 -6.58 -2.11 15.27
C LYS A 88 -5.66 -0.94 15.52
N TRP A 89 -6.23 0.14 16.01
CA TRP A 89 -5.45 1.25 16.56
C TRP A 89 -5.23 1.01 18.05
N PHE A 90 -3.98 0.90 18.48
CA PHE A 90 -3.60 0.76 19.90
C PHE A 90 -3.58 2.12 20.61
N THR A 91 -3.12 3.14 19.89
CA THR A 91 -3.13 4.54 20.29
C THR A 91 -3.66 5.38 19.12
N PRO A 92 -3.97 6.66 19.31
CA PRO A 92 -4.35 7.53 18.19
C PRO A 92 -3.29 7.61 17.07
N GLY A 93 -2.03 7.36 17.40
CA GLY A 93 -0.90 7.48 16.46
C GLY A 93 -0.37 6.16 15.92
N ILE A 94 -0.65 5.01 16.57
CA ILE A 94 -0.04 3.71 16.22
C ILE A 94 -1.10 2.64 16.12
N GLY A 95 -1.08 1.90 15.04
CA GLY A 95 -1.97 0.77 14.77
C GLY A 95 -1.28 -0.36 14.02
N VAL A 96 -2.03 -1.43 13.80
CA VAL A 96 -1.62 -2.56 12.97
C VAL A 96 -2.76 -2.95 12.05
N ARG A 97 -2.40 -3.55 10.92
CA ARG A 97 -3.34 -4.04 9.93
C ARG A 97 -2.87 -5.40 9.39
N PHE A 98 -3.77 -6.36 9.33
CA PHE A 98 -3.61 -7.57 8.55
C PHE A 98 -4.46 -7.44 7.31
N MET A 99 -3.87 -7.71 6.12
CA MET A 99 -4.50 -7.43 4.85
C MET A 99 -4.33 -8.59 3.88
N TYR A 100 -5.40 -8.92 3.20
CA TYR A 100 -5.41 -9.67 1.96
C TYR A 100 -5.42 -8.71 0.80
N SER A 101 -4.54 -8.92 -0.17
CA SER A 101 -4.45 -8.15 -1.40
C SER A 101 -4.27 -9.11 -2.57
N GLY A 102 -4.98 -8.93 -3.67
CA GLY A 102 -4.85 -9.85 -4.80
C GLY A 102 -5.69 -9.44 -5.98
N LEU A 103 -5.71 -10.23 -6.96
CA LEU A 103 -6.41 -10.48 -8.20
C LEU A 103 -5.41 -10.82 -9.30
N THR A 104 -5.20 -9.95 -10.27
CA THR A 104 -4.45 -10.24 -11.48
C THR A 104 -3.31 -9.26 -11.65
N VAL A 105 -2.15 -9.76 -12.05
CA VAL A 105 -1.01 -8.98 -12.52
C VAL A 105 -0.93 -9.12 -14.05
N LYS A 106 -0.54 -8.03 -14.70
CA LYS A 106 -0.23 -7.97 -16.12
C LYS A 106 1.17 -7.41 -16.33
N GLY A 107 1.91 -8.02 -17.22
CA GLY A 107 3.28 -7.66 -17.53
C GLY A 107 3.69 -8.09 -18.92
N ALA A 108 4.99 -8.19 -19.13
CA ALA A 108 5.61 -8.65 -20.38
C ALA A 108 6.80 -9.55 -20.07
N THR A 109 6.90 -10.67 -20.80
CA THR A 109 7.91 -11.70 -20.58
C THR A 109 8.60 -12.12 -21.87
N GLN A 110 9.84 -12.62 -21.76
CA GLN A 110 10.58 -13.31 -22.82
C GLN A 110 10.66 -14.82 -22.61
N LYS A 111 10.10 -15.36 -21.53
CA LYS A 111 10.21 -16.77 -21.14
C LYS A 111 9.04 -17.66 -21.58
N GLY A 112 8.06 -17.09 -22.28
CA GLY A 112 6.89 -17.83 -22.72
C GLY A 112 6.12 -18.46 -21.57
N ALA A 113 5.75 -19.73 -21.71
CA ALA A 113 4.94 -20.45 -20.71
C ALA A 113 5.60 -20.58 -19.33
N LEU A 114 6.93 -20.43 -19.22
CA LEU A 114 7.65 -20.48 -17.94
C LEU A 114 7.38 -19.25 -17.08
N ALA A 115 6.92 -18.17 -17.70
CA ALA A 115 6.65 -16.89 -17.05
C ALA A 115 5.22 -16.39 -17.34
N HIS A 116 4.24 -17.27 -17.34
CA HIS A 116 2.81 -16.96 -17.47
C HIS A 116 2.43 -16.17 -18.74
N SER A 117 3.11 -16.44 -19.87
CA SER A 117 2.77 -15.82 -21.15
C SER A 117 1.34 -16.15 -21.58
N THR A 118 0.66 -15.17 -22.15
CA THR A 118 -0.66 -15.33 -22.78
C THR A 118 -0.53 -15.84 -24.22
N GLY A 119 0.68 -15.92 -24.78
CA GLY A 119 0.94 -16.22 -26.19
C GLY A 119 0.63 -15.07 -27.15
N GLU A 120 0.33 -13.89 -26.63
CA GLU A 120 0.11 -12.67 -27.42
C GLU A 120 1.38 -11.81 -27.41
N ASP A 121 1.82 -11.37 -28.57
CA ASP A 121 2.95 -10.44 -28.68
C ASP A 121 2.62 -9.06 -28.09
N VAL A 122 3.61 -8.44 -27.48
CA VAL A 122 3.53 -7.02 -27.13
C VAL A 122 3.62 -6.20 -28.42
N PRO A 123 2.69 -5.26 -28.68
CA PRO A 123 2.67 -4.49 -29.92
C PRO A 123 4.00 -3.80 -30.23
N GLY A 124 4.54 -4.03 -31.44
CA GLY A 124 5.80 -3.46 -31.91
C GLY A 124 7.07 -4.05 -31.30
N LYS A 125 6.95 -5.12 -30.53
CA LYS A 125 8.07 -5.80 -29.85
C LYS A 125 8.23 -7.28 -30.25
N GLY A 126 7.48 -7.77 -31.20
CA GLY A 126 7.63 -9.11 -31.78
C GLY A 126 8.48 -9.12 -33.03
N GLY A 127 9.17 -10.24 -33.32
CA GLY A 127 9.93 -10.48 -34.53
C GLY A 127 11.40 -10.03 -34.47
N ASN A 128 12.17 -10.42 -35.53
CA ASN A 128 13.59 -10.08 -35.71
C ASN A 128 14.55 -10.44 -34.56
N GLY A 129 14.28 -11.57 -33.85
CA GLY A 129 15.11 -12.03 -32.74
C GLY A 129 14.85 -11.30 -31.44
N TYR A 130 13.92 -10.38 -31.40
CA TYR A 130 13.43 -9.73 -30.20
C TYR A 130 12.00 -10.21 -29.95
N TRP A 131 11.83 -10.97 -28.88
CA TRP A 131 10.55 -11.61 -28.54
C TRP A 131 10.06 -11.11 -27.20
N LEU A 132 8.90 -10.47 -27.17
CA LEU A 132 8.24 -10.05 -25.96
C LEU A 132 6.76 -10.38 -26.06
N GLU A 133 6.29 -11.24 -25.14
CA GLU A 133 4.90 -11.66 -25.04
C GLU A 133 4.24 -11.01 -23.84
N LYS A 134 2.92 -10.82 -23.93
CA LYS A 134 2.15 -10.35 -22.78
C LYS A 134 2.09 -11.43 -21.70
N GLN A 135 2.26 -11.03 -20.46
CA GLN A 135 2.19 -11.85 -19.28
C GLN A 135 0.92 -11.54 -18.47
N LYS A 136 0.30 -12.57 -17.93
CA LYS A 136 -0.86 -12.42 -17.05
C LYS A 136 -0.95 -13.60 -16.10
N PHE A 137 -1.03 -13.32 -14.80
CA PHE A 137 -1.22 -14.31 -13.75
C PHE A 137 -2.02 -13.76 -12.57
N ASN A 138 -2.65 -14.66 -11.82
CA ASN A 138 -3.36 -14.33 -10.60
C ASN A 138 -2.47 -14.57 -9.39
N TYR A 139 -2.57 -13.69 -8.43
CA TYR A 139 -1.82 -13.79 -7.18
C TYR A 139 -2.69 -13.46 -5.98
N PHE A 140 -2.21 -13.85 -4.83
CA PHE A 140 -2.69 -13.37 -3.54
C PHE A 140 -1.50 -13.02 -2.65
N ASN A 141 -1.74 -12.07 -1.76
CA ASN A 141 -0.76 -11.57 -0.84
C ASN A 141 -1.42 -11.36 0.53
N PHE A 142 -0.86 -11.99 1.54
CA PHE A 142 -1.23 -11.76 2.93
C PHE A 142 -0.10 -11.01 3.61
N HIS A 143 -0.39 -9.84 4.14
CA HIS A 143 0.63 -9.02 4.77
C HIS A 143 0.14 -8.38 6.07
N PHE A 144 1.10 -8.06 6.91
CA PHE A 144 0.92 -7.39 8.18
C PHE A 144 1.66 -6.06 8.15
N ASP A 145 0.95 -4.96 8.43
CA ASP A 145 1.47 -3.61 8.38
C ASP A 145 1.43 -2.95 9.75
N ALA A 146 2.48 -2.21 10.10
CA ALA A 146 2.48 -1.22 11.16
C ALA A 146 2.03 0.12 10.60
N LEU A 147 1.02 0.72 11.21
CA LEU A 147 0.42 1.99 10.82
C LEU A 147 0.87 3.12 11.75
N PHE A 148 1.27 4.24 11.18
CA PHE A 148 1.67 5.45 11.90
C PHE A 148 0.82 6.63 11.43
N ASN A 149 -0.15 7.07 12.24
CA ASN A 149 -0.98 8.22 11.91
C ASN A 149 -0.17 9.51 12.07
N LEU A 150 0.38 10.00 10.97
CA LEU A 150 1.23 11.19 10.96
C LEU A 150 0.46 12.44 11.40
N SER A 151 -0.82 12.55 11.05
CA SER A 151 -1.67 13.66 11.46
C SER A 151 -1.77 13.76 12.98
N ASN A 152 -2.01 12.63 13.66
CA ASN A 152 -2.10 12.60 15.12
C ASN A 152 -0.74 12.72 15.81
N LEU A 153 0.32 12.16 15.22
CA LEU A 153 1.67 12.22 15.79
C LEU A 153 2.28 13.63 15.72
N LEU A 154 2.02 14.36 14.62
CA LEU A 154 2.61 15.68 14.39
C LEU A 154 1.74 16.83 14.89
N CYS A 155 0.42 16.71 14.76
CA CYS A 155 -0.53 17.79 15.05
C CYS A 155 -1.39 17.53 16.31
N GLY A 156 -1.11 16.44 17.04
CA GLY A 156 -1.93 16.00 18.17
C GLY A 156 -3.22 15.31 17.76
N TYR A 157 -3.88 14.67 18.73
CA TYR A 157 -5.17 14.00 18.52
C TYR A 157 -6.32 15.02 18.46
N ASN A 158 -7.18 14.88 17.44
CA ASN A 158 -8.41 15.64 17.32
C ASN A 158 -9.53 14.74 16.79
N GLU A 159 -10.53 14.51 17.61
CA GLU A 159 -11.67 13.65 17.28
C GLU A 159 -12.51 14.17 16.09
N LYS A 160 -12.55 15.50 15.90
CA LYS A 160 -13.33 16.14 14.83
C LYS A 160 -12.56 16.25 13.52
N ARG A 161 -11.31 15.80 13.47
CA ARG A 161 -10.50 15.86 12.25
C ARG A 161 -11.12 15.03 11.15
N VAL A 162 -11.36 15.67 10.00
CA VAL A 162 -11.97 15.04 8.82
C VAL A 162 -10.94 14.25 8.01
N TYR A 163 -9.70 14.74 7.93
CA TYR A 163 -8.64 14.12 7.14
C TYR A 163 -7.49 13.65 8.02
N ASN A 164 -7.08 12.40 7.83
CA ASN A 164 -5.92 11.81 8.48
C ASN A 164 -4.99 11.20 7.44
N LEU A 165 -3.69 11.49 7.57
CA LEU A 165 -2.64 10.87 6.81
C LEU A 165 -1.89 9.89 7.72
N SER A 166 -1.78 8.64 7.24
CA SER A 166 -0.98 7.62 7.90
C SER A 166 0.08 7.07 6.95
N ALA A 167 1.30 6.91 7.43
CA ALA A 167 2.31 6.10 6.76
C ALA A 167 2.26 4.68 7.31
N TYR A 168 2.63 3.71 6.49
CA TYR A 168 2.74 2.34 6.96
C TYR A 168 3.88 1.59 6.27
N GLY A 169 4.30 0.52 6.93
CA GLY A 169 5.23 -0.44 6.38
C GLY A 169 4.97 -1.82 6.97
N GLY A 170 5.23 -2.85 6.19
CA GLY A 170 4.95 -4.21 6.60
C GLY A 170 5.64 -5.27 5.77
N LEU A 171 5.40 -6.51 6.16
CA LEU A 171 5.90 -7.70 5.49
C LEU A 171 4.74 -8.66 5.24
N GLY A 172 4.87 -9.45 4.18
CA GLY A 172 3.87 -10.42 3.80
C GLY A 172 4.42 -11.61 3.06
N VAL A 173 3.51 -12.48 2.66
CA VAL A 173 3.77 -13.61 1.77
C VAL A 173 2.88 -13.46 0.56
N MET A 174 3.52 -13.43 -0.58
CA MET A 174 2.88 -13.30 -1.89
C MET A 174 3.03 -14.60 -2.67
N LYS A 175 1.95 -15.07 -3.27
CA LYS A 175 1.94 -16.33 -4.00
C LYS A 175 1.20 -16.18 -5.33
N VAL A 176 1.80 -16.72 -6.39
CA VAL A 176 1.16 -16.91 -7.68
C VAL A 176 0.22 -18.12 -7.58
N SER A 177 -1.01 -17.95 -8.06
CA SER A 177 -2.07 -18.98 -7.95
C SER A 177 -2.01 -20.02 -9.06
N GLU A 178 -1.28 -19.74 -10.14
CA GLU A 178 -1.19 -20.54 -11.35
C GLU A 178 0.18 -21.21 -11.45
N GLU A 179 0.30 -22.28 -12.24
CA GLU A 179 1.59 -22.91 -12.54
C GLU A 179 2.29 -22.18 -13.72
N PRO A 180 3.61 -21.92 -13.62
CA PRO A 180 4.52 -22.24 -12.54
C PRO A 180 4.26 -21.38 -11.29
N SER A 181 4.03 -22.02 -10.13
CA SER A 181 3.73 -21.28 -8.90
C SER A 181 4.99 -20.76 -8.24
N ALA A 182 4.96 -19.51 -7.82
CA ALA A 182 6.00 -18.88 -7.01
C ALA A 182 5.42 -18.44 -5.66
N THR A 183 6.22 -18.52 -4.62
CA THR A 183 5.85 -18.02 -3.28
C THR A 183 7.03 -17.29 -2.68
N ASP A 184 6.87 -16.00 -2.41
CA ASP A 184 7.93 -15.13 -1.94
C ASP A 184 7.49 -14.23 -0.79
N ILE A 185 8.50 -13.75 -0.05
CA ILE A 185 8.29 -12.72 0.95
C ILE A 185 8.13 -11.38 0.25
N SER A 186 7.10 -10.64 0.61
CA SER A 186 6.85 -9.29 0.11
C SER A 186 7.07 -8.26 1.21
N ALA A 187 7.58 -7.10 0.82
CA ALA A 187 7.70 -5.92 1.68
C ALA A 187 6.76 -4.83 1.16
N HIS A 188 6.05 -4.19 2.08
CA HIS A 188 5.03 -3.19 1.78
C HIS A 188 5.36 -1.86 2.45
N PHE A 189 5.07 -0.78 1.76
CA PHE A 189 5.10 0.57 2.31
C PHE A 189 4.09 1.44 1.57
N GLY A 190 3.54 2.42 2.28
CA GLY A 190 2.57 3.28 1.63
C GLY A 190 2.07 4.42 2.50
N LEU A 191 1.14 5.16 1.91
CA LEU A 191 0.45 6.28 2.51
C LEU A 191 -1.05 6.04 2.42
N LEU A 192 -1.69 5.96 3.57
CA LEU A 192 -3.13 5.82 3.73
C LEU A 192 -3.72 7.19 4.03
N ASN A 193 -4.50 7.71 3.10
CA ASN A 193 -5.26 8.95 3.24
C ASN A 193 -6.68 8.59 3.64
N SER A 194 -7.10 8.96 4.84
CA SER A 194 -8.42 8.64 5.39
C SER A 194 -9.25 9.90 5.53
N PHE A 195 -10.44 9.88 4.93
CA PHE A 195 -11.43 10.95 5.00
C PHE A 195 -12.63 10.47 5.82
N ARG A 196 -12.86 11.07 6.97
CA ARG A 196 -13.98 10.73 7.85
C ARG A 196 -15.29 11.19 7.24
N LEU A 197 -16.17 10.24 6.91
CA LEU A 197 -17.52 10.50 6.40
C LEU A 197 -18.54 10.52 7.55
N SER A 198 -18.32 9.69 8.57
CA SER A 198 -19.17 9.62 9.77
C SER A 198 -18.35 9.11 10.96
N SER A 199 -18.99 8.95 12.13
CA SER A 199 -18.36 8.36 13.31
C SER A 199 -17.93 6.90 13.12
N ALA A 200 -18.48 6.20 12.12
CA ALA A 200 -18.22 4.77 11.88
C ALA A 200 -17.68 4.46 10.49
N LEU A 201 -17.59 5.46 9.59
CA LEU A 201 -17.24 5.25 8.19
C LEU A 201 -16.18 6.24 7.73
N ASP A 202 -15.09 5.71 7.21
CA ASP A 202 -14.02 6.46 6.56
C ASP A 202 -13.90 6.04 5.08
N LEU A 203 -13.65 7.01 4.21
CA LEU A 203 -13.21 6.77 2.84
C LEU A 203 -11.68 6.80 2.81
N ASN A 204 -11.07 5.72 2.31
CA ASN A 204 -9.63 5.57 2.27
C ASN A 204 -9.10 5.62 0.84
N LEU A 205 -8.02 6.39 0.63
CA LEU A 205 -7.19 6.32 -0.56
C LEU A 205 -5.81 5.80 -0.14
N ASP A 206 -5.49 4.57 -0.56
CA ASP A 206 -4.23 3.88 -0.23
C ASP A 206 -3.27 3.95 -1.43
N LEU A 207 -2.10 4.56 -1.22
CA LEU A 207 -1.00 4.59 -2.18
C LEU A 207 0.08 3.64 -1.69
N ARG A 208 0.23 2.49 -2.37
CA ARG A 208 1.05 1.37 -1.91
C ARG A 208 2.18 1.04 -2.88
N GLY A 209 3.37 0.84 -2.34
CA GLY A 209 4.47 0.16 -3.01
C GLY A 209 4.68 -1.22 -2.40
N THR A 210 4.78 -2.23 -3.24
CA THR A 210 5.10 -3.60 -2.86
C THR A 210 6.39 -4.00 -3.54
N MET A 211 7.29 -4.65 -2.79
CA MET A 211 8.52 -5.25 -3.29
C MET A 211 8.47 -6.75 -3.07
N VAL A 212 8.90 -7.51 -4.05
CA VAL A 212 8.98 -8.97 -4.02
C VAL A 212 10.30 -9.41 -4.67
N ASN A 213 10.66 -10.67 -4.53
CA ASN A 213 11.88 -11.20 -5.13
C ASN A 213 11.80 -11.24 -6.66
N ASP A 214 12.96 -11.24 -7.32
CA ASP A 214 13.16 -11.15 -8.77
C ASP A 214 12.63 -12.36 -9.57
N GLU A 215 12.31 -13.46 -8.93
CA GLU A 215 11.81 -14.69 -9.58
C GLU A 215 10.30 -14.85 -9.47
N PHE A 216 9.59 -13.85 -8.95
CA PHE A 216 8.17 -13.97 -8.65
C PHE A 216 7.31 -14.13 -9.90
N ASP A 217 7.69 -13.51 -11.01
CA ASP A 217 6.99 -13.58 -12.29
C ASP A 217 7.42 -14.79 -13.17
N GLY A 218 8.36 -15.60 -12.70
CA GLY A 218 8.93 -16.74 -13.42
C GLY A 218 10.11 -16.38 -14.33
N GLU A 219 10.65 -15.17 -14.24
CA GLU A 219 11.84 -14.73 -15.00
C GLU A 219 13.09 -14.65 -14.12
N PRO A 220 13.86 -15.75 -13.93
CA PRO A 220 15.10 -15.67 -13.16
C PRO A 220 16.17 -14.86 -13.89
N GLY A 221 16.91 -14.01 -13.14
CA GLY A 221 18.12 -13.35 -13.62
C GLY A 221 18.06 -11.85 -13.83
N GLY A 222 17.09 -11.17 -13.24
CA GLY A 222 17.05 -9.72 -13.13
C GLY A 222 18.11 -9.14 -12.17
N ARG A 223 18.34 -7.83 -12.23
CA ARG A 223 19.25 -7.12 -11.34
C ARG A 223 18.49 -6.38 -10.24
N GLY A 224 17.79 -7.07 -9.39
CA GLY A 224 17.08 -6.45 -8.27
C GLY A 224 15.66 -6.98 -8.14
N GLY A 225 15.01 -6.73 -7.01
CA GLY A 225 13.65 -7.18 -6.76
C GLY A 225 12.62 -6.53 -7.67
N GLU A 226 11.53 -7.21 -7.86
CA GLU A 226 10.35 -6.75 -8.59
C GLU A 226 9.43 -5.94 -7.69
N GLY A 227 8.50 -5.20 -8.28
CA GLY A 227 7.62 -4.35 -7.52
C GLY A 227 6.27 -4.08 -8.16
N MET A 228 5.32 -3.72 -7.32
CA MET A 228 4.00 -3.22 -7.71
C MET A 228 3.73 -1.86 -7.10
N PHE A 229 3.00 -1.05 -7.84
CA PHE A 229 2.51 0.24 -7.39
C PHE A 229 1.04 0.41 -7.74
#